data_bbd923a821635e0c1148c0d87504fa4c
#
_entry.id   bbd923a821635e0c1148c0d87504fa4c
#
_cell.length_a   1.000
_cell.length_b   1.000
_cell.length_c   1.000
_cell.angle_alpha   90.00
_cell.angle_beta   90.00
_cell.angle_gamma   90.00
#
_symmetry.space_group_name_H-M   'P 1'
#
loop_
_entity.id
_entity.type
_entity.pdbx_description
1 polymer ?
#
loop_
_entity_poly.entity_id
_entity_poly.type
_entity_poly.pdbx_seq_one_letter_code
_entity_poly.pdbx_strand_id
1 'polypeptide(L)'
;MIVGIPKEIKNNENRVGMTPAGVNELVKHGHTVYVQKGAGENSGFPDSSYERVGAKILATIEDVYAISEMIVKVKEPIAPEYPLIRKGQLLFTYFHFASDRRLTEAMMSSGATCLAYETVELKDHSLPLLIPMSEVAGRMATQEGARFLERPQGGKGKLMGGVPGVKPAKVLVIGAGVVGYSAARIAAGMGADVTITDLSLPRLRHIDEIKPANIKTLYSSEFNIRAELPTTDLVVGAVLIPGAKAPHLITRDMLSTMEKGSVLVDVAIDQGGCFETSRPTTHSEPVYEVDGIIHYCVANIPGAVSATSTLALTNATLPYVVQLANKGWQKACSEDEALYKGLNIVDGKIIYPAVAEAFGLPCETI
;
A
#
# COMPACT_ATOMS: atom_id res chain seq x y z
N MET A 1 -1.53 -19.99 20.76
CA MET A 1 -1.45 -20.09 19.28
C MET A 1 0.00 -20.10 18.85
N ILE A 2 0.32 -20.83 17.80
CA ILE A 2 1.63 -20.80 17.15
C ILE A 2 1.54 -19.85 15.95
N VAL A 3 2.33 -18.78 15.96
CA VAL A 3 2.36 -17.74 14.93
C VAL A 3 3.64 -17.85 14.10
N GLY A 4 3.50 -17.92 12.78
CA GLY A 4 4.61 -17.99 11.83
C GLY A 4 4.79 -16.69 11.05
N ILE A 5 6.03 -16.27 10.93
CA ILE A 5 6.43 -15.08 10.18
C ILE A 5 7.45 -15.50 9.12
N PRO A 6 6.99 -15.87 7.92
CA PRO A 6 7.88 -16.24 6.83
C PRO A 6 8.59 -15.01 6.26
N LYS A 7 9.70 -15.24 5.58
CA LYS A 7 10.36 -14.25 4.74
C LYS A 7 9.54 -14.04 3.47
N GLU A 8 9.37 -12.78 3.08
CA GLU A 8 8.76 -12.46 1.80
C GLU A 8 9.67 -12.89 0.65
N ILE A 9 9.06 -13.52 -0.36
CA ILE A 9 9.78 -14.05 -1.53
C ILE A 9 9.36 -13.36 -2.84
N LYS A 10 8.42 -12.43 -2.78
CA LYS A 10 8.03 -11.61 -3.92
C LYS A 10 9.18 -10.67 -4.29
N ASN A 11 9.41 -10.47 -5.58
CA ASN A 11 10.50 -9.62 -6.06
C ASN A 11 10.44 -8.20 -5.47
N ASN A 12 11.57 -7.71 -4.98
CA ASN A 12 11.72 -6.40 -4.32
C ASN A 12 10.84 -6.21 -3.06
N GLU A 13 10.35 -7.29 -2.44
CA GLU A 13 9.66 -7.22 -1.17
C GLU A 13 10.64 -7.53 -0.03
N ASN A 14 10.96 -6.52 0.75
CA ASN A 14 11.93 -6.58 1.84
C ASN A 14 11.29 -6.29 3.21
N ARG A 15 9.97 -6.03 3.24
CA ARG A 15 9.23 -5.87 4.50
C ARG A 15 9.06 -7.22 5.19
N VAL A 16 8.70 -7.19 6.46
CA VAL A 16 8.38 -8.39 7.25
C VAL A 16 7.06 -8.20 7.99
N GLY A 17 6.29 -9.27 8.12
CA GLY A 17 4.93 -9.23 8.70
C GLY A 17 4.87 -8.81 10.17
N MET A 18 5.98 -8.95 10.92
CA MET A 18 6.03 -8.57 12.33
C MET A 18 7.41 -8.09 12.74
N THR A 19 7.47 -7.05 13.59
CA THR A 19 8.71 -6.57 14.21
C THR A 19 9.06 -7.34 15.47
N PRO A 20 10.32 -7.28 15.98
CA PRO A 20 10.65 -7.83 17.29
C PRO A 20 9.76 -7.29 18.44
N ALA A 21 9.34 -6.02 18.35
CA ALA A 21 8.41 -5.45 19.33
C ALA A 21 7.05 -6.16 19.33
N GLY A 22 6.51 -6.44 18.14
CA GLY A 22 5.26 -7.20 18.01
C GLY A 22 5.40 -8.65 18.46
N VAL A 23 6.52 -9.29 18.16
CA VAL A 23 6.84 -10.64 18.67
C VAL A 23 6.89 -10.64 20.20
N ASN A 24 7.55 -9.66 20.83
CA ASN A 24 7.58 -9.53 22.28
C ASN A 24 6.18 -9.46 22.88
N GLU A 25 5.27 -8.75 22.24
CA GLU A 25 3.88 -8.66 22.69
C GLU A 25 3.16 -10.00 22.59
N LEU A 26 3.31 -10.70 21.49
CA LEU A 26 2.73 -12.05 21.32
C LEU A 26 3.26 -13.05 22.35
N VAL A 27 4.57 -13.03 22.60
CA VAL A 27 5.21 -13.91 23.62
C VAL A 27 4.70 -13.59 25.03
N LYS A 28 4.53 -12.32 25.39
CA LYS A 28 3.92 -11.91 26.67
C LYS A 28 2.49 -12.42 26.84
N HIS A 29 1.74 -12.52 25.74
CA HIS A 29 0.41 -13.12 25.70
C HIS A 29 0.43 -14.66 25.72
N GLY A 30 1.58 -15.30 25.85
CA GLY A 30 1.74 -16.76 25.95
C GLY A 30 1.71 -17.48 24.60
N HIS A 31 1.91 -16.77 23.49
CA HIS A 31 2.00 -17.36 22.17
C HIS A 31 3.43 -17.77 21.83
N THR A 32 3.57 -18.81 21.00
CA THR A 32 4.85 -19.21 20.42
C THR A 32 5.01 -18.58 19.05
N VAL A 33 6.11 -17.90 18.81
CA VAL A 33 6.38 -17.22 17.55
C VAL A 33 7.59 -17.85 16.86
N TYR A 34 7.40 -18.23 15.60
CA TYR A 34 8.46 -18.70 14.72
C TYR A 34 8.69 -17.68 13.61
N VAL A 35 9.95 -17.34 13.39
CA VAL A 35 10.36 -16.39 12.34
C VAL A 35 11.31 -17.13 11.40
N GLN A 36 11.10 -17.00 10.09
CA GLN A 36 12.05 -17.56 9.13
C GLN A 36 13.37 -16.79 9.20
N LYS A 37 14.49 -17.51 9.10
CA LYS A 37 15.83 -16.95 9.08
C LYS A 37 15.96 -15.82 8.04
N GLY A 38 16.46 -14.68 8.50
CA GLY A 38 16.67 -13.50 7.66
C GLY A 38 15.38 -12.80 7.19
N ALA A 39 14.21 -13.09 7.78
CA ALA A 39 12.95 -12.49 7.34
C ALA A 39 12.91 -10.97 7.56
N GLY A 40 13.48 -10.47 8.66
CA GLY A 40 13.48 -9.04 9.00
C GLY A 40 14.74 -8.29 8.60
N GLU A 41 15.77 -8.96 8.06
CA GLU A 41 17.10 -8.41 7.89
C GLU A 41 17.12 -7.15 7.00
N ASN A 42 16.42 -7.20 5.86
CA ASN A 42 16.34 -6.08 4.93
C ASN A 42 15.42 -4.92 5.42
N SER A 43 14.76 -5.11 6.55
CA SER A 43 14.00 -4.06 7.25
C SER A 43 14.70 -3.57 8.52
N GLY A 44 15.95 -3.99 8.75
CA GLY A 44 16.76 -3.58 9.89
C GLY A 44 16.57 -4.42 11.15
N PHE A 45 15.93 -5.60 11.05
CA PHE A 45 15.66 -6.51 12.15
C PHE A 45 16.41 -7.85 11.95
N PRO A 46 17.67 -8.00 12.46
CA PRO A 46 18.39 -9.26 12.38
C PRO A 46 17.74 -10.33 13.27
N ASP A 47 17.98 -11.61 12.93
CA ASP A 47 17.43 -12.78 13.64
C ASP A 47 17.63 -12.70 15.16
N SER A 48 18.82 -12.24 15.60
CA SER A 48 19.14 -12.07 17.02
C SER A 48 18.22 -11.09 17.77
N SER A 49 17.59 -10.15 17.06
CA SER A 49 16.61 -9.24 17.64
C SER A 49 15.29 -9.94 17.95
N TYR A 50 14.90 -10.91 17.14
CA TYR A 50 13.74 -11.76 17.37
C TYR A 50 13.98 -12.79 18.47
N GLU A 51 15.17 -13.43 18.48
CA GLU A 51 15.55 -14.39 19.52
C GLU A 51 15.55 -13.76 20.90
N ARG A 52 16.09 -12.54 21.03
CA ARG A 52 16.12 -11.80 22.31
C ARG A 52 14.75 -11.57 22.94
N VAL A 53 13.69 -11.53 22.16
CA VAL A 53 12.31 -11.33 22.62
C VAL A 53 11.50 -12.63 22.66
N GLY A 54 12.16 -13.79 22.48
CA GLY A 54 11.58 -15.10 22.67
C GLY A 54 11.04 -15.77 21.40
N ALA A 55 11.27 -15.24 20.21
CA ALA A 55 11.00 -15.94 18.97
C ALA A 55 11.99 -17.11 18.75
N LYS A 56 11.55 -18.08 17.98
CA LYS A 56 12.39 -19.18 17.50
C LYS A 56 12.63 -19.00 15.99
N ILE A 57 13.89 -19.11 15.58
CA ILE A 57 14.27 -18.99 14.17
C ILE A 57 14.21 -20.35 13.50
N LEU A 58 13.53 -20.42 12.36
CA LEU A 58 13.47 -21.60 11.49
C LEU A 58 14.21 -21.33 10.18
N ALA A 59 14.85 -22.37 9.65
CA ALA A 59 15.72 -22.22 8.49
C ALA A 59 14.96 -21.95 7.19
N THR A 60 13.80 -22.61 7.02
CA THR A 60 13.07 -22.66 5.76
C THR A 60 11.64 -22.12 5.90
N ILE A 61 11.06 -21.73 4.78
CA ILE A 61 9.66 -21.30 4.72
C ILE A 61 8.72 -22.49 4.98
N GLU A 62 9.08 -23.66 4.51
CA GLU A 62 8.36 -24.93 4.69
C GLU A 62 8.19 -25.23 6.18
N ASP A 63 9.26 -25.11 6.97
CA ASP A 63 9.23 -25.32 8.42
C ASP A 63 8.27 -24.35 9.11
N VAL A 64 8.29 -23.06 8.69
CA VAL A 64 7.40 -22.03 9.24
C VAL A 64 5.95 -22.36 8.97
N TYR A 65 5.61 -22.68 7.71
CA TYR A 65 4.23 -23.03 7.35
C TYR A 65 3.77 -24.33 8.02
N ALA A 66 4.65 -25.34 8.11
CA ALA A 66 4.30 -26.66 8.67
C ALA A 66 3.89 -26.60 10.14
N ILE A 67 4.51 -25.72 10.95
CA ILE A 67 4.27 -25.69 12.40
C ILE A 67 3.21 -24.65 12.81
N SER A 68 3.01 -23.61 12.01
CA SER A 68 2.21 -22.45 12.41
C SER A 68 0.70 -22.67 12.26
N GLU A 69 -0.07 -22.18 13.22
CA GLU A 69 -1.53 -22.10 13.16
C GLU A 69 -1.99 -20.83 12.44
N MET A 70 -1.23 -19.73 12.62
CA MET A 70 -1.45 -18.45 11.95
C MET A 70 -0.17 -18.00 11.25
N ILE A 71 -0.30 -17.62 9.99
CA ILE A 71 0.77 -17.01 9.18
C ILE A 71 0.49 -15.51 9.06
N VAL A 72 1.47 -14.68 9.43
CA VAL A 72 1.42 -13.23 9.31
C VAL A 72 2.45 -12.79 8.26
N LYS A 73 1.98 -12.20 7.17
CA LYS A 73 2.79 -11.75 6.04
C LYS A 73 2.52 -10.29 5.71
N VAL A 74 3.24 -9.75 4.76
CA VAL A 74 2.96 -8.44 4.17
C VAL A 74 2.21 -8.59 2.86
N LYS A 75 2.70 -9.44 1.95
CA LYS A 75 2.12 -9.65 0.62
C LYS A 75 1.42 -11.01 0.52
N GLU A 76 0.56 -11.10 -0.48
CA GLU A 76 -0.12 -12.33 -0.86
C GLU A 76 0.87 -13.48 -1.04
N PRO A 77 0.48 -14.71 -0.70
CA PRO A 77 1.24 -15.89 -1.09
C PRO A 77 1.37 -15.97 -2.61
N ILE A 78 2.53 -16.43 -3.08
CA ILE A 78 2.78 -16.67 -4.51
C ILE A 78 2.93 -18.17 -4.78
N ALA A 79 3.00 -18.56 -6.05
CA ALA A 79 2.90 -19.95 -6.47
C ALA A 79 3.77 -20.97 -5.68
N PRO A 80 5.03 -20.68 -5.29
CA PRO A 80 5.83 -21.59 -4.46
C PRO A 80 5.27 -21.81 -3.06
N GLU A 81 4.47 -20.87 -2.53
CA GLU A 81 3.90 -20.96 -1.18
C GLU A 81 2.58 -21.72 -1.14
N TYR A 82 1.84 -21.80 -2.26
CA TYR A 82 0.51 -22.42 -2.28
C TYR A 82 0.49 -23.86 -1.72
N PRO A 83 1.46 -24.75 -2.07
CA PRO A 83 1.49 -26.11 -1.54
C PRO A 83 1.77 -26.20 -0.03
N LEU A 84 2.29 -25.15 0.58
CA LEU A 84 2.64 -25.10 2.00
C LEU A 84 1.45 -24.75 2.89
N ILE A 85 0.42 -24.13 2.30
CA ILE A 85 -0.77 -23.66 3.02
C ILE A 85 -1.70 -24.83 3.31
N ARG A 86 -2.15 -24.94 4.57
CA ARG A 86 -2.91 -26.09 5.05
C ARG A 86 -4.35 -25.72 5.38
N LYS A 87 -5.24 -26.71 5.27
CA LYS A 87 -6.62 -26.59 5.73
C LYS A 87 -6.68 -26.15 7.20
N GLY A 88 -7.53 -25.13 7.47
CA GLY A 88 -7.73 -24.56 8.80
C GLY A 88 -6.63 -23.62 9.28
N GLN A 89 -5.55 -23.43 8.51
CA GLN A 89 -4.52 -22.46 8.81
C GLN A 89 -5.06 -21.03 8.57
N LEU A 90 -4.80 -20.12 9.49
CA LEU A 90 -5.16 -18.70 9.34
C LEU A 90 -4.03 -17.95 8.64
N LEU A 91 -4.36 -17.24 7.56
CA LEU A 91 -3.45 -16.31 6.88
C LEU A 91 -3.97 -14.89 7.08
N PHE A 92 -3.10 -13.98 7.56
CA PHE A 92 -3.39 -12.59 7.77
C PHE A 92 -2.36 -11.73 7.04
N THR A 93 -2.74 -11.12 5.92
CA THR A 93 -1.85 -10.40 4.98
C THR A 93 -2.67 -9.56 3.99
N TYR A 94 -2.01 -8.78 3.13
CA TYR A 94 -2.65 -8.29 1.90
C TYR A 94 -2.81 -9.44 0.90
N PHE A 95 -3.98 -9.57 0.29
CA PHE A 95 -4.25 -10.58 -0.71
C PHE A 95 -4.55 -10.00 -2.09
N HIS A 96 -5.33 -8.92 -2.16
CA HIS A 96 -5.80 -8.35 -3.42
C HIS A 96 -6.51 -9.38 -4.32
N PHE A 97 -7.32 -10.27 -3.73
CA PHE A 97 -7.96 -11.41 -4.40
C PHE A 97 -8.68 -11.05 -5.70
N ALA A 98 -9.44 -9.95 -5.71
CA ALA A 98 -10.21 -9.54 -6.90
C ALA A 98 -9.35 -9.27 -8.15
N SER A 99 -8.04 -9.13 -8.00
CA SER A 99 -7.09 -8.91 -9.10
C SER A 99 -6.38 -10.18 -9.58
N ASP A 100 -6.44 -11.29 -8.82
CA ASP A 100 -5.71 -12.53 -9.14
C ASP A 100 -6.59 -13.77 -8.92
N ARG A 101 -7.17 -14.25 -10.03
CA ARG A 101 -7.99 -15.46 -10.04
C ARG A 101 -7.22 -16.69 -9.59
N ARG A 102 -5.95 -16.83 -9.99
CA ARG A 102 -5.12 -17.99 -9.66
C ARG A 102 -4.85 -18.08 -8.16
N LEU A 103 -4.53 -16.96 -7.53
CA LEU A 103 -4.38 -16.86 -6.08
C LEU A 103 -5.69 -17.24 -5.37
N THR A 104 -6.81 -16.68 -5.85
CA THR A 104 -8.13 -16.94 -5.26
C THR A 104 -8.46 -18.45 -5.28
N GLU A 105 -8.32 -19.08 -6.45
CA GLU A 105 -8.57 -20.53 -6.60
C GLU A 105 -7.60 -21.37 -5.77
N ALA A 106 -6.33 -20.97 -5.66
CA ALA A 106 -5.36 -21.67 -4.82
C ALA A 106 -5.72 -21.59 -3.32
N MET A 107 -6.14 -20.42 -2.84
CA MET A 107 -6.56 -20.26 -1.45
C MET A 107 -7.87 -21.01 -1.14
N MET A 108 -8.82 -21.01 -2.06
CA MET A 108 -10.03 -21.85 -1.95
C MET A 108 -9.65 -23.35 -1.84
N SER A 109 -8.75 -23.82 -2.70
CA SER A 109 -8.32 -25.23 -2.73
C SER A 109 -7.56 -25.63 -1.48
N SER A 110 -6.85 -24.70 -0.83
CA SER A 110 -6.11 -24.99 0.39
C SER A 110 -6.99 -25.26 1.61
N GLY A 111 -8.23 -24.76 1.62
CA GLY A 111 -9.12 -24.81 2.78
C GLY A 111 -8.64 -23.95 3.97
N ALA A 112 -7.74 -23.00 3.75
CA ALA A 112 -7.30 -22.05 4.76
C ALA A 112 -8.35 -20.97 5.04
N THR A 113 -8.18 -20.26 6.14
CA THR A 113 -8.93 -19.03 6.43
C THR A 113 -8.08 -17.83 6.04
N CYS A 114 -8.55 -17.04 5.09
CA CYS A 114 -7.84 -15.87 4.58
C CYS A 114 -8.51 -14.58 5.06
N LEU A 115 -7.79 -13.85 5.89
CA LEU A 115 -8.19 -12.56 6.46
C LEU A 115 -7.32 -11.49 5.80
N ALA A 116 -7.94 -10.65 4.96
CA ALA A 116 -7.25 -9.65 4.14
C ALA A 116 -7.11 -8.32 4.87
N TYR A 117 -5.91 -7.76 4.92
CA TYR A 117 -5.67 -6.45 5.51
C TYR A 117 -6.50 -5.35 4.87
N GLU A 118 -6.60 -5.37 3.54
CA GLU A 118 -7.25 -4.33 2.75
C GLU A 118 -8.77 -4.32 2.86
N THR A 119 -9.37 -5.34 3.45
CA THR A 119 -10.82 -5.40 3.65
C THR A 119 -11.25 -5.29 5.12
N VAL A 120 -10.28 -5.15 6.05
CA VAL A 120 -10.59 -4.74 7.42
C VAL A 120 -11.08 -3.29 7.38
N GLU A 121 -12.37 -3.07 7.67
CA GLU A 121 -13.04 -1.79 7.50
C GLU A 121 -13.76 -1.37 8.79
N LEU A 122 -13.46 -0.16 9.28
CA LEU A 122 -14.13 0.43 10.44
C LEU A 122 -15.54 0.94 10.09
N LYS A 123 -16.31 1.32 11.12
CA LYS A 123 -17.69 1.82 10.95
C LYS A 123 -17.79 3.11 10.14
N ASP A 124 -16.72 3.90 10.09
CA ASP A 124 -16.62 5.12 9.29
C ASP A 124 -16.11 4.87 7.88
N HIS A 125 -16.06 3.60 7.45
CA HIS A 125 -15.55 3.13 6.18
C HIS A 125 -14.05 3.35 5.96
N SER A 126 -13.30 3.72 6.99
CA SER A 126 -11.85 3.77 6.89
C SER A 126 -11.23 2.36 6.90
N LEU A 127 -10.11 2.21 6.21
CA LEU A 127 -9.36 0.96 6.05
C LEU A 127 -8.05 1.05 6.87
N PRO A 128 -8.09 0.76 8.18
CA PRO A 128 -7.00 1.07 9.11
C PRO A 128 -5.69 0.37 8.76
N LEU A 129 -5.75 -0.78 8.11
CA LEU A 129 -4.56 -1.54 7.74
C LEU A 129 -4.00 -1.16 6.36
N LEU A 130 -4.79 -0.45 5.53
CA LEU A 130 -4.35 0.11 4.26
C LEU A 130 -3.74 1.52 4.42
N ILE A 131 -4.25 2.30 5.39
CA ILE A 131 -3.81 3.68 5.66
C ILE A 131 -2.29 3.82 5.77
N PRO A 132 -1.55 2.99 6.56
CA PRO A 132 -0.10 3.17 6.71
C PRO A 132 0.67 3.08 5.40
N MET A 133 0.28 2.16 4.52
CA MET A 133 0.92 2.01 3.21
C MET A 133 0.54 3.14 2.25
N SER A 134 -0.68 3.65 2.35
CA SER A 134 -1.12 4.84 1.63
C SER A 134 -0.35 6.10 2.05
N GLU A 135 -0.07 6.25 3.35
CA GLU A 135 0.76 7.35 3.85
C GLU A 135 2.20 7.28 3.35
N VAL A 136 2.80 6.08 3.39
CA VAL A 136 4.15 5.86 2.85
C VAL A 136 4.19 6.12 1.35
N ALA A 137 3.22 5.58 0.59
CA ALA A 137 3.15 5.76 -0.86
C ALA A 137 3.04 7.25 -1.25
N GLY A 138 2.19 8.02 -0.57
CA GLY A 138 2.05 9.45 -0.83
C GLY A 138 3.33 10.24 -0.56
N ARG A 139 4.02 9.94 0.54
CA ARG A 139 5.31 10.58 0.88
C ARG A 139 6.39 10.22 -0.13
N MET A 140 6.48 8.96 -0.51
CA MET A 140 7.40 8.47 -1.53
C MET A 140 7.12 9.09 -2.91
N ALA A 141 5.85 9.29 -3.28
CA ALA A 141 5.48 9.92 -4.54
C ALA A 141 6.13 11.31 -4.69
N THR A 142 6.15 12.10 -3.62
CA THR A 142 6.83 13.40 -3.63
C THR A 142 8.35 13.25 -3.65
N GLN A 143 8.92 12.32 -2.87
CA GLN A 143 10.37 12.08 -2.82
C GLN A 143 10.90 11.68 -4.20
N GLU A 144 10.28 10.69 -4.84
CA GLU A 144 10.67 10.23 -6.18
C GLU A 144 10.36 11.29 -7.24
N GLY A 145 9.22 11.99 -7.14
CA GLY A 145 8.90 13.11 -8.02
C GLY A 145 9.96 14.20 -7.99
N ALA A 146 10.43 14.58 -6.80
CA ALA A 146 11.52 15.54 -6.64
C ALA A 146 12.83 15.05 -7.27
N ARG A 147 13.18 13.78 -7.06
CA ARG A 147 14.37 13.14 -7.64
C ARG A 147 14.33 13.16 -9.16
N PHE A 148 13.20 12.77 -9.76
CA PHE A 148 13.07 12.71 -11.22
C PHE A 148 12.89 14.08 -11.89
N LEU A 149 12.66 15.17 -11.14
CA LEU A 149 12.77 16.55 -11.65
C LEU A 149 14.23 16.99 -11.88
N GLU A 150 15.21 16.27 -11.30
CA GLU A 150 16.62 16.56 -11.48
C GLU A 150 17.09 16.25 -12.92
N ARG A 151 17.96 17.08 -13.46
CA ARG A 151 18.48 16.91 -14.84
C ARG A 151 19.20 15.58 -15.08
N PRO A 152 20.02 15.06 -14.14
CA PRO A 152 20.66 13.74 -14.32
C PRO A 152 19.68 12.57 -14.40
N GLN A 153 18.45 12.75 -13.91
CA GLN A 153 17.37 11.74 -13.96
C GLN A 153 16.44 11.93 -15.17
N GLY A 154 16.78 12.84 -16.10
CA GLY A 154 15.96 13.14 -17.27
C GLY A 154 15.00 14.33 -17.09
N GLY A 155 14.82 14.80 -15.87
CA GLY A 155 13.93 15.91 -15.53
C GLY A 155 14.40 17.26 -16.09
N LYS A 156 13.57 18.27 -15.92
CA LYS A 156 13.84 19.64 -16.42
C LYS A 156 14.80 20.45 -15.54
N GLY A 157 15.35 19.86 -14.47
CA GLY A 157 16.33 20.53 -13.59
C GLY A 157 15.68 21.50 -12.61
N LYS A 158 14.53 21.14 -12.04
CA LYS A 158 13.75 21.97 -11.13
C LYS A 158 13.95 21.54 -9.68
N LEU A 159 14.29 22.48 -8.80
CA LEU A 159 14.39 22.24 -7.36
C LEU A 159 13.03 22.49 -6.70
N MET A 160 12.58 21.56 -5.85
CA MET A 160 11.24 21.64 -5.22
C MET A 160 11.00 22.96 -4.47
N GLY A 161 11.91 23.37 -3.59
CA GLY A 161 11.74 24.56 -2.77
C GLY A 161 12.15 25.89 -3.43
N GLY A 162 12.74 25.84 -4.64
CA GLY A 162 13.40 27.02 -5.22
C GLY A 162 14.56 27.52 -4.35
N VAL A 163 14.99 28.77 -4.59
CA VAL A 163 15.99 29.47 -3.78
C VAL A 163 15.64 30.97 -3.79
N PRO A 164 16.23 31.81 -2.92
CA PRO A 164 15.97 33.24 -2.96
C PRO A 164 16.14 33.83 -4.38
N GLY A 165 15.08 34.46 -4.87
CA GLY A 165 15.00 34.98 -6.23
C GLY A 165 14.52 34.01 -7.31
N VAL A 166 14.34 32.71 -6.98
CA VAL A 166 13.85 31.67 -7.91
C VAL A 166 12.62 30.99 -7.32
N LYS A 167 11.53 30.97 -8.08
CA LYS A 167 10.27 30.35 -7.64
C LYS A 167 10.43 28.84 -7.41
N PRO A 168 9.73 28.26 -6.40
CA PRO A 168 9.68 26.83 -6.15
C PRO A 168 9.01 26.08 -7.31
N ALA A 169 9.09 24.76 -7.26
CA ALA A 169 8.31 23.90 -8.13
C ALA A 169 6.81 24.00 -7.82
N LYS A 170 6.00 23.88 -8.87
CA LYS A 170 4.55 23.70 -8.75
C LYS A 170 4.20 22.22 -8.75
N VAL A 171 3.44 21.82 -7.74
CA VAL A 171 2.99 20.43 -7.57
C VAL A 171 1.47 20.38 -7.61
N LEU A 172 0.92 19.58 -8.52
CA LEU A 172 -0.50 19.29 -8.60
C LEU A 172 -0.75 17.88 -8.03
N VAL A 173 -1.59 17.80 -7.02
CA VAL A 173 -2.02 16.52 -6.43
C VAL A 173 -3.48 16.28 -6.78
N ILE A 174 -3.78 15.19 -7.48
CA ILE A 174 -5.13 14.84 -7.90
C ILE A 174 -5.65 13.70 -7.01
N GLY A 175 -6.66 14.01 -6.19
CA GLY A 175 -7.19 13.17 -5.12
C GLY A 175 -6.65 13.61 -3.75
N ALA A 176 -7.56 13.94 -2.83
CA ALA A 176 -7.25 14.44 -1.50
C ALA A 176 -7.45 13.38 -0.40
N GLY A 177 -7.38 12.10 -0.75
CA GLY A 177 -7.36 10.98 0.17
C GLY A 177 -6.06 10.92 1.01
N VAL A 178 -5.82 9.79 1.67
CA VAL A 178 -4.62 9.57 2.52
C VAL A 178 -3.33 9.75 1.71
N VAL A 179 -3.27 9.13 0.52
CA VAL A 179 -2.12 9.23 -0.40
C VAL A 179 -1.86 10.68 -0.79
N GLY A 180 -2.88 11.34 -1.37
CA GLY A 180 -2.71 12.68 -1.92
C GLY A 180 -2.38 13.72 -0.86
N TYR A 181 -3.05 13.68 0.29
CA TYR A 181 -2.73 14.61 1.37
C TYR A 181 -1.33 14.36 1.95
N SER A 182 -0.89 13.10 2.04
CA SER A 182 0.48 12.79 2.43
C SER A 182 1.51 13.34 1.43
N ALA A 183 1.25 13.19 0.13
CA ALA A 183 2.10 13.76 -0.92
C ALA A 183 2.14 15.29 -0.85
N ALA A 184 0.98 15.95 -0.75
CA ALA A 184 0.87 17.41 -0.68
C ALA A 184 1.62 17.98 0.54
N ARG A 185 1.52 17.32 1.71
CA ARG A 185 2.24 17.75 2.92
C ARG A 185 3.76 17.67 2.78
N ILE A 186 4.28 16.61 2.16
CA ILE A 186 5.73 16.49 1.94
C ILE A 186 6.19 17.51 0.91
N ALA A 187 5.48 17.70 -0.20
CA ALA A 187 5.80 18.72 -1.19
C ALA A 187 5.81 20.13 -0.58
N ALA A 188 4.81 20.44 0.22
CA ALA A 188 4.75 21.71 0.94
C ALA A 188 5.90 21.87 1.95
N GLY A 189 6.24 20.80 2.68
CA GLY A 189 7.38 20.77 3.60
C GLY A 189 8.74 20.96 2.91
N MET A 190 8.86 20.57 1.65
CA MET A 190 10.02 20.86 0.80
C MET A 190 10.00 22.28 0.21
N GLY A 191 8.96 23.07 0.50
CA GLY A 191 8.83 24.46 0.04
C GLY A 191 8.16 24.66 -1.32
N ALA A 192 7.55 23.61 -1.91
CA ALA A 192 6.84 23.70 -3.18
C ALA A 192 5.57 24.56 -3.09
N ASP A 193 5.11 25.10 -4.22
CA ASP A 193 3.76 25.67 -4.39
C ASP A 193 2.81 24.52 -4.79
N VAL A 194 1.91 24.14 -3.88
CA VAL A 194 1.09 22.92 -4.02
C VAL A 194 -0.38 23.25 -4.25
N THR A 195 -0.97 22.63 -5.26
CA THR A 195 -2.42 22.59 -5.46
C THR A 195 -2.90 21.16 -5.25
N ILE A 196 -3.85 20.93 -4.32
CA ILE A 196 -4.49 19.63 -4.11
C ILE A 196 -5.95 19.68 -4.57
N THR A 197 -6.39 18.66 -5.31
CA THR A 197 -7.74 18.61 -5.88
C THR A 197 -8.54 17.42 -5.39
N ASP A 198 -9.85 17.60 -5.24
CA ASP A 198 -10.81 16.50 -4.96
C ASP A 198 -12.20 16.89 -5.46
N LEU A 199 -13.07 15.89 -5.67
CA LEU A 199 -14.49 16.08 -5.95
C LEU A 199 -15.30 16.35 -4.67
N SER A 200 -14.81 15.89 -3.52
CA SER A 200 -15.46 16.03 -2.22
C SER A 200 -15.18 17.40 -1.59
N LEU A 201 -16.13 18.31 -1.68
CA LEU A 201 -16.03 19.60 -0.97
C LEU A 201 -15.88 19.46 0.56
N PRO A 202 -16.56 18.52 1.24
CA PRO A 202 -16.29 18.27 2.66
C PRO A 202 -14.82 17.90 2.92
N ARG A 203 -14.21 17.07 2.06
CA ARG A 203 -12.80 16.73 2.17
C ARG A 203 -11.89 17.92 1.96
N LEU A 204 -12.17 18.74 0.95
CA LEU A 204 -11.41 19.97 0.68
C LEU A 204 -11.52 20.98 1.83
N ARG A 205 -12.69 21.14 2.46
CA ARG A 205 -12.86 21.99 3.66
C ARG A 205 -12.01 21.50 4.82
N HIS A 206 -12.06 20.20 5.11
CA HIS A 206 -11.22 19.63 6.16
C HIS A 206 -9.72 19.86 5.91
N ILE A 207 -9.27 19.69 4.66
CA ILE A 207 -7.86 19.96 4.30
C ILE A 207 -7.56 21.47 4.46
N ASP A 208 -8.47 22.35 4.07
CA ASP A 208 -8.26 23.80 4.16
C ASP A 208 -8.03 24.26 5.60
N GLU A 209 -8.68 23.60 6.57
CA GLU A 209 -8.52 23.87 8.00
C GLU A 209 -7.16 23.45 8.57
N ILE A 210 -6.56 22.37 8.02
CA ILE A 210 -5.35 21.75 8.61
C ILE A 210 -4.08 21.88 7.74
N LYS A 211 -4.19 22.43 6.54
CA LYS A 211 -3.09 22.52 5.56
C LYS A 211 -2.03 23.55 5.93
N PRO A 212 -0.75 23.35 5.54
CA PRO A 212 0.24 24.43 5.44
C PRO A 212 -0.19 25.54 4.48
N ALA A 213 0.33 26.75 4.71
CA ALA A 213 -0.06 27.95 3.94
C ALA A 213 0.24 27.86 2.43
N ASN A 214 1.24 27.08 2.04
CA ASN A 214 1.63 26.86 0.65
C ASN A 214 0.88 25.70 -0.05
N ILE A 215 -0.16 25.16 0.56
CA ILE A 215 -1.12 24.27 -0.09
C ILE A 215 -2.39 25.05 -0.41
N LYS A 216 -2.88 24.91 -1.64
CA LYS A 216 -4.16 25.45 -2.12
C LYS A 216 -5.10 24.30 -2.43
N THR A 217 -6.37 24.45 -2.11
CA THR A 217 -7.41 23.47 -2.46
C THR A 217 -8.13 23.90 -3.73
N LEU A 218 -8.44 22.95 -4.62
CA LEU A 218 -9.13 23.23 -5.89
C LEU A 218 -10.13 22.09 -6.17
N TYR A 219 -11.29 22.41 -6.72
CA TYR A 219 -12.26 21.39 -7.13
C TYR A 219 -11.74 20.60 -8.34
N SER A 220 -11.79 19.27 -8.29
CA SER A 220 -11.25 18.36 -9.31
C SER A 220 -12.19 18.27 -10.51
N SER A 221 -12.16 19.27 -11.41
CA SER A 221 -12.80 19.20 -12.71
C SER A 221 -11.75 19.10 -13.81
N GLU A 222 -12.10 18.52 -14.95
CA GLU A 222 -11.21 18.48 -16.12
C GLU A 222 -10.72 19.87 -16.50
N PHE A 223 -11.61 20.87 -16.47
CA PHE A 223 -11.28 22.25 -16.77
C PHE A 223 -10.18 22.80 -15.85
N ASN A 224 -10.31 22.58 -14.53
CA ASN A 224 -9.33 23.05 -13.56
C ASN A 224 -8.00 22.31 -13.68
N ILE A 225 -8.02 20.99 -13.89
CA ILE A 225 -6.81 20.20 -14.11
C ILE A 225 -6.08 20.70 -15.35
N ARG A 226 -6.77 20.88 -16.48
CA ARG A 226 -6.20 21.42 -17.72
C ARG A 226 -5.58 22.82 -17.52
N ALA A 227 -6.19 23.66 -16.69
CA ALA A 227 -5.68 25.00 -16.42
C ALA A 227 -4.39 24.99 -15.58
N GLU A 228 -4.21 24.01 -14.67
CA GLU A 228 -3.02 23.91 -13.83
C GLU A 228 -1.81 23.29 -14.56
N LEU A 229 -2.03 22.34 -15.47
CA LEU A 229 -0.99 21.53 -16.11
C LEU A 229 0.12 22.31 -16.80
N PRO A 230 -0.13 23.41 -17.57
CA PRO A 230 0.92 24.12 -18.31
C PRO A 230 2.05 24.66 -17.42
N THR A 231 1.78 24.91 -16.16
CA THR A 231 2.76 25.47 -15.22
C THR A 231 3.18 24.48 -14.13
N THR A 232 2.67 23.25 -14.19
CA THR A 232 2.96 22.20 -13.20
C THR A 232 4.27 21.49 -13.52
N ASP A 233 5.10 21.32 -12.51
CA ASP A 233 6.38 20.60 -12.59
C ASP A 233 6.24 19.14 -12.23
N LEU A 234 5.42 18.84 -11.21
CA LEU A 234 5.15 17.48 -10.70
C LEU A 234 3.64 17.29 -10.54
N VAL A 235 3.12 16.21 -11.10
CA VAL A 235 1.76 15.73 -10.84
C VAL A 235 1.81 14.45 -10.02
N VAL A 236 0.99 14.36 -8.98
CA VAL A 236 0.77 13.12 -8.22
C VAL A 236 -0.68 12.68 -8.40
N GLY A 237 -0.87 11.54 -9.06
CA GLY A 237 -2.16 10.87 -9.20
C GLY A 237 -2.44 9.98 -8.00
N ALA A 238 -3.46 10.33 -7.21
CA ALA A 238 -3.78 9.69 -5.93
C ALA A 238 -5.27 9.38 -5.79
N VAL A 239 -5.96 9.11 -6.90
CA VAL A 239 -7.37 8.75 -6.91
C VAL A 239 -7.51 7.24 -6.90
N LEU A 240 -8.19 6.73 -5.88
CA LEU A 240 -8.52 5.33 -5.71
C LEU A 240 -10.03 5.21 -5.59
N ILE A 241 -10.64 4.37 -6.43
CA ILE A 241 -12.04 4.01 -6.33
C ILE A 241 -12.11 2.54 -5.90
N PRO A 242 -12.57 2.23 -4.68
CA PRO A 242 -12.66 0.86 -4.20
C PRO A 242 -13.47 -0.01 -5.17
N GLY A 243 -12.89 -1.14 -5.62
CA GLY A 243 -13.56 -2.10 -6.49
C GLY A 243 -13.73 -1.68 -7.95
N ALA A 244 -13.20 -0.51 -8.39
CA ALA A 244 -13.29 -0.05 -9.76
C ALA A 244 -11.92 0.43 -10.28
N LYS A 245 -11.77 0.49 -11.61
CA LYS A 245 -10.62 1.16 -12.22
C LYS A 245 -10.67 2.65 -11.95
N ALA A 246 -9.52 3.26 -11.67
CA ALA A 246 -9.42 4.70 -11.58
C ALA A 246 -9.80 5.35 -12.94
N PRO A 247 -10.51 6.49 -12.94
CA PRO A 247 -10.75 7.23 -14.18
C PRO A 247 -9.44 7.85 -14.68
N HIS A 248 -9.28 7.94 -16.00
CA HIS A 248 -8.16 8.67 -16.58
C HIS A 248 -8.38 10.18 -16.40
N LEU A 249 -7.71 10.77 -15.43
CA LEU A 249 -7.84 12.19 -15.06
C LEU A 249 -6.92 13.08 -15.87
N ILE A 250 -5.84 12.52 -16.42
CA ILE A 250 -4.96 13.17 -17.40
C ILE A 250 -4.93 12.29 -18.65
N THR A 251 -5.37 12.87 -19.75
CA THR A 251 -5.37 12.26 -21.08
C THR A 251 -4.08 12.59 -21.83
N ARG A 252 -3.77 11.85 -22.89
CA ARG A 252 -2.54 12.07 -23.64
C ARG A 252 -2.44 13.47 -24.28
N ASP A 253 -3.56 14.03 -24.75
CA ASP A 253 -3.58 15.37 -25.30
C ASP A 253 -3.22 16.44 -24.27
N MET A 254 -3.56 16.23 -22.99
CA MET A 254 -3.18 17.13 -21.91
C MET A 254 -1.66 17.18 -21.68
N LEU A 255 -0.91 16.10 -21.94
CA LEU A 255 0.54 16.09 -21.77
C LEU A 255 1.23 17.11 -22.67
N SER A 256 0.67 17.37 -23.85
CA SER A 256 1.22 18.34 -24.81
C SER A 256 1.25 19.77 -24.27
N THR A 257 0.49 20.06 -23.22
CA THR A 257 0.44 21.40 -22.57
C THR A 257 1.50 21.55 -21.48
N MET A 258 2.11 20.46 -21.03
CA MET A 258 3.11 20.46 -19.98
C MET A 258 4.52 20.75 -20.54
N GLU A 259 5.37 21.32 -19.71
CA GLU A 259 6.79 21.50 -20.06
C GLU A 259 7.52 20.15 -20.08
N LYS A 260 8.34 19.90 -21.11
CA LYS A 260 9.18 18.69 -21.20
C LYS A 260 10.08 18.53 -19.97
N GLY A 261 10.21 17.31 -19.49
CA GLY A 261 10.95 16.97 -18.28
C GLY A 261 10.15 17.23 -16.98
N SER A 262 8.85 17.57 -17.08
CA SER A 262 7.91 17.46 -15.96
C SER A 262 7.67 15.99 -15.61
N VAL A 263 7.23 15.72 -14.37
CA VAL A 263 7.10 14.36 -13.84
C VAL A 263 5.65 14.09 -13.47
N LEU A 264 5.16 12.90 -13.86
CA LEU A 264 3.90 12.32 -13.40
C LEU A 264 4.20 11.12 -12.52
N VAL A 265 3.67 11.11 -11.30
CA VAL A 265 3.73 9.97 -10.38
C VAL A 265 2.33 9.39 -10.22
N ASP A 266 2.12 8.18 -10.69
CA ASP A 266 0.83 7.48 -10.58
C ASP A 266 0.86 6.48 -9.43
N VAL A 267 0.28 6.87 -8.29
CA VAL A 267 0.22 6.01 -7.11
C VAL A 267 -0.92 4.98 -7.22
N ALA A 268 -1.90 5.22 -8.08
CA ALA A 268 -3.04 4.33 -8.31
C ALA A 268 -2.74 3.24 -9.36
N ILE A 269 -1.49 3.05 -9.75
CA ILE A 269 -1.10 2.14 -10.84
C ILE A 269 -1.55 0.70 -10.63
N ASP A 270 -1.55 0.21 -9.38
CA ASP A 270 -2.02 -1.14 -9.02
C ASP A 270 -3.52 -1.37 -9.36
N GLN A 271 -4.27 -0.29 -9.57
CA GLN A 271 -5.69 -0.30 -9.97
C GLN A 271 -5.92 0.24 -11.39
N GLY A 272 -4.90 0.18 -12.24
CA GLY A 272 -4.95 0.59 -13.63
C GLY A 272 -4.45 2.00 -13.92
N GLY A 273 -4.15 2.78 -12.88
CA GLY A 273 -3.61 4.14 -12.99
C GLY A 273 -4.65 5.22 -13.25
N CYS A 274 -4.34 6.46 -12.88
CA CYS A 274 -5.19 7.63 -13.12
C CYS A 274 -4.78 8.46 -14.35
N PHE A 275 -3.78 8.07 -15.10
CA PHE A 275 -3.38 8.73 -16.34
C PHE A 275 -3.54 7.77 -17.52
N GLU A 276 -4.03 8.26 -18.65
CA GLU A 276 -4.24 7.46 -19.85
C GLU A 276 -2.95 6.78 -20.34
N THR A 277 -1.81 7.42 -20.11
CA THR A 277 -0.48 6.95 -20.51
C THR A 277 0.22 6.12 -19.45
N SER A 278 -0.42 5.85 -18.29
CA SER A 278 0.15 5.05 -17.23
C SER A 278 0.29 3.58 -17.63
N ARG A 279 1.45 3.01 -17.31
CA ARG A 279 1.71 1.57 -17.33
C ARG A 279 2.58 1.17 -16.15
N PRO A 280 2.37 -0.01 -15.55
CA PRO A 280 3.15 -0.44 -14.39
C PRO A 280 4.66 -0.51 -14.68
N THR A 281 5.45 -0.05 -13.73
CA THR A 281 6.91 -0.14 -13.70
C THR A 281 7.38 -0.84 -12.42
N THR A 282 8.68 -1.07 -12.32
CA THR A 282 9.30 -1.74 -11.17
C THR A 282 10.34 -0.83 -10.52
N HIS A 283 10.79 -1.17 -9.31
CA HIS A 283 11.88 -0.42 -8.67
C HIS A 283 13.20 -0.48 -9.43
N SER A 284 13.42 -1.51 -10.25
CA SER A 284 14.63 -1.65 -11.08
C SER A 284 14.60 -0.74 -12.31
N GLU A 285 13.42 -0.53 -12.89
CA GLU A 285 13.17 0.35 -14.03
C GLU A 285 11.97 1.25 -13.70
N PRO A 286 12.18 2.30 -12.86
CA PRO A 286 11.06 2.99 -12.21
C PRO A 286 10.32 3.99 -13.11
N VAL A 287 10.94 4.44 -14.20
CA VAL A 287 10.39 5.48 -15.06
C VAL A 287 10.42 5.13 -16.54
N TYR A 288 9.57 5.80 -17.29
CA TYR A 288 9.61 5.87 -18.75
C TYR A 288 9.14 7.27 -19.19
N GLU A 289 9.39 7.61 -20.43
CA GLU A 289 9.01 8.89 -21.01
C GLU A 289 7.88 8.71 -22.05
N VAL A 290 6.89 9.62 -22.01
CA VAL A 290 5.87 9.77 -23.05
C VAL A 290 5.77 11.25 -23.40
N ASP A 291 5.93 11.59 -24.67
CA ASP A 291 5.82 12.94 -25.23
C ASP A 291 6.70 13.99 -24.50
N GLY A 292 7.83 13.56 -23.94
CA GLY A 292 8.77 14.40 -23.16
C GLY A 292 8.43 14.52 -21.68
N ILE A 293 7.42 13.79 -21.18
CA ILE A 293 7.00 13.79 -19.77
C ILE A 293 7.42 12.47 -19.11
N ILE A 294 8.08 12.57 -17.96
CA ILE A 294 8.56 11.40 -17.20
C ILE A 294 7.39 10.81 -16.40
N HIS A 295 7.20 9.51 -16.52
CA HIS A 295 6.19 8.75 -15.78
C HIS A 295 6.87 7.83 -14.76
N TYR A 296 6.56 8.01 -13.48
CA TYR A 296 6.91 7.11 -12.38
C TYR A 296 5.65 6.35 -11.98
N CYS A 297 5.57 5.07 -12.32
CA CYS A 297 4.38 4.24 -12.13
C CYS A 297 4.75 2.91 -11.44
N VAL A 298 5.60 2.98 -10.43
CA VAL A 298 6.10 1.78 -9.74
C VAL A 298 4.97 1.14 -8.93
N ALA A 299 4.70 -0.13 -9.24
CA ALA A 299 3.86 -0.95 -8.40
C ALA A 299 4.56 -1.24 -7.06
N ASN A 300 3.82 -1.23 -5.96
CA ASN A 300 4.38 -1.47 -4.62
C ASN A 300 5.41 -0.39 -4.16
N ILE A 301 5.11 0.88 -4.39
CA ILE A 301 5.95 2.02 -3.94
C ILE A 301 6.45 1.87 -2.49
N PRO A 302 5.62 1.47 -1.49
CA PRO A 302 6.08 1.32 -0.11
C PRO A 302 7.18 0.28 0.11
N GLY A 303 7.36 -0.67 -0.80
CA GLY A 303 8.41 -1.69 -0.74
C GLY A 303 9.83 -1.11 -0.80
N ALA A 304 10.02 0.05 -1.42
CA ALA A 304 11.31 0.73 -1.50
C ALA A 304 11.87 1.18 -0.15
N VAL A 305 11.02 1.44 0.83
CA VAL A 305 11.40 1.91 2.17
C VAL A 305 10.97 0.90 3.23
N SER A 306 11.48 -0.32 3.10
CA SER A 306 11.06 -1.49 3.88
C SER A 306 11.12 -1.29 5.39
N ALA A 307 12.13 -0.61 5.91
CA ALA A 307 12.26 -0.31 7.34
C ALA A 307 11.09 0.55 7.85
N THR A 308 10.79 1.67 7.19
CA THR A 308 9.67 2.54 7.54
C THR A 308 8.33 1.83 7.35
N SER A 309 8.17 1.16 6.22
CA SER A 309 6.92 0.48 5.87
C SER A 309 6.59 -0.68 6.80
N THR A 310 7.60 -1.46 7.22
CA THR A 310 7.41 -2.54 8.19
C THR A 310 6.93 -1.98 9.53
N LEU A 311 7.58 -0.95 10.06
CA LEU A 311 7.17 -0.32 11.32
C LEU A 311 5.74 0.24 11.22
N ALA A 312 5.44 0.99 10.15
CA ALA A 312 4.12 1.59 9.97
C ALA A 312 3.01 0.54 9.86
N LEU A 313 3.24 -0.53 9.07
CA LEU A 313 2.28 -1.60 8.90
C LEU A 313 2.08 -2.38 10.19
N THR A 314 3.16 -2.82 10.81
CA THR A 314 3.08 -3.69 12.00
C THR A 314 2.50 -2.96 13.21
N ASN A 315 2.69 -1.66 13.35
CA ASN A 315 2.00 -0.86 14.38
C ASN A 315 0.47 -0.89 14.20
N ALA A 316 -0.02 -0.93 12.97
CA ALA A 316 -1.46 -1.00 12.69
C ALA A 316 -2.00 -2.44 12.79
N THR A 317 -1.24 -3.44 12.35
CA THR A 317 -1.70 -4.84 12.32
C THR A 317 -1.60 -5.53 13.69
N LEU A 318 -0.65 -5.14 14.54
CA LEU A 318 -0.36 -5.82 15.82
C LEU A 318 -1.59 -6.00 16.72
N PRO A 319 -2.47 -5.00 16.95
CA PRO A 319 -3.66 -5.18 17.78
C PRO A 319 -4.56 -6.31 17.27
N TYR A 320 -4.73 -6.40 15.96
CA TYR A 320 -5.54 -7.45 15.32
C TYR A 320 -4.86 -8.81 15.38
N VAL A 321 -3.54 -8.88 15.19
CA VAL A 321 -2.76 -10.12 15.31
C VAL A 321 -2.87 -10.67 16.73
N VAL A 322 -2.73 -9.83 17.77
CA VAL A 322 -2.89 -10.22 19.17
C VAL A 322 -4.32 -10.69 19.45
N GLN A 323 -5.33 -10.01 18.92
CA GLN A 323 -6.73 -10.39 19.09
C GLN A 323 -7.00 -11.76 18.44
N LEU A 324 -6.53 -11.98 17.20
CA LEU A 324 -6.66 -13.24 16.49
C LEU A 324 -5.91 -14.38 17.22
N ALA A 325 -4.70 -14.11 17.71
CA ALA A 325 -3.91 -15.08 18.45
C ALA A 325 -4.56 -15.49 19.78
N ASN A 326 -5.12 -14.53 20.52
CA ASN A 326 -5.74 -14.76 21.81
C ASN A 326 -7.08 -15.50 21.73
N LYS A 327 -7.91 -15.20 20.71
CA LYS A 327 -9.31 -15.62 20.64
C LYS A 327 -9.58 -16.69 19.59
N GLY A 328 -8.67 -16.88 18.62
CA GLY A 328 -8.98 -17.56 17.37
C GLY A 328 -9.83 -16.68 16.45
N TRP A 329 -9.80 -16.93 15.13
CA TRP A 329 -10.47 -16.07 14.16
C TRP A 329 -11.99 -16.01 14.32
N GLN A 330 -12.66 -17.15 14.66
CA GLN A 330 -14.12 -17.20 14.81
C GLN A 330 -14.60 -16.23 15.89
N LYS A 331 -14.00 -16.34 17.08
CA LYS A 331 -14.39 -15.48 18.20
C LYS A 331 -13.95 -14.03 17.97
N ALA A 332 -12.78 -13.81 17.43
CA ALA A 332 -12.29 -12.46 17.12
C ALA A 332 -13.23 -11.75 16.14
N CYS A 333 -13.61 -12.39 15.04
CA CYS A 333 -14.52 -11.82 14.05
C CYS A 333 -15.96 -11.66 14.58
N SER A 334 -16.43 -12.52 15.47
CA SER A 334 -17.78 -12.37 16.09
C SER A 334 -17.86 -11.19 17.04
N GLU A 335 -16.75 -10.77 17.64
CA GLU A 335 -16.65 -9.64 18.57
C GLU A 335 -16.20 -8.33 17.91
N ASP A 336 -15.63 -8.39 16.71
CA ASP A 336 -15.09 -7.24 15.98
C ASP A 336 -15.57 -7.24 14.52
N GLU A 337 -16.51 -6.34 14.22
CA GLU A 337 -17.11 -6.19 12.89
C GLU A 337 -16.04 -5.84 11.83
N ALA A 338 -15.00 -5.08 12.19
CA ALA A 338 -13.95 -4.74 11.25
C ALA A 338 -13.13 -5.97 10.84
N LEU A 339 -12.80 -6.85 11.79
CA LEU A 339 -12.16 -8.14 11.50
C LEU A 339 -13.08 -9.06 10.68
N TYR A 340 -14.39 -9.08 10.97
CA TYR A 340 -15.34 -9.87 10.19
C TYR A 340 -15.32 -9.46 8.70
N LYS A 341 -15.32 -8.16 8.41
CA LYS A 341 -15.17 -7.66 7.03
C LYS A 341 -13.83 -8.00 6.38
N GLY A 342 -12.81 -8.30 7.20
CA GLY A 342 -11.52 -8.80 6.74
C GLY A 342 -11.57 -10.23 6.17
N LEU A 343 -12.59 -11.04 6.51
CA LEU A 343 -12.73 -12.41 6.02
C LEU A 343 -13.04 -12.42 4.53
N ASN A 344 -12.15 -13.04 3.74
CA ASN A 344 -12.34 -13.16 2.29
C ASN A 344 -12.62 -14.60 1.85
N ILE A 345 -11.88 -15.57 2.39
CA ILE A 345 -12.06 -17.00 2.08
C ILE A 345 -12.01 -17.78 3.39
N VAL A 346 -12.95 -18.72 3.56
CA VAL A 346 -13.02 -19.61 4.73
C VAL A 346 -13.37 -21.01 4.26
N ASP A 347 -12.54 -22.00 4.62
CA ASP A 347 -12.73 -23.41 4.30
C ASP A 347 -13.13 -23.66 2.82
N GLY A 348 -12.44 -23.00 1.90
CA GLY A 348 -12.67 -23.12 0.45
C GLY A 348 -13.81 -22.28 -0.13
N LYS A 349 -14.49 -21.47 0.67
CA LYS A 349 -15.65 -20.67 0.28
C LYS A 349 -15.28 -19.19 0.26
N ILE A 350 -15.72 -18.45 -0.77
CA ILE A 350 -15.58 -17.01 -0.82
C ILE A 350 -16.67 -16.39 0.05
N ILE A 351 -16.24 -15.53 0.98
CA ILE A 351 -17.13 -14.82 1.93
C ILE A 351 -17.26 -13.33 1.56
N TYR A 352 -16.24 -12.77 0.90
CA TYR A 352 -16.22 -11.35 0.55
C TYR A 352 -16.86 -11.12 -0.84
N PRO A 353 -17.98 -10.36 -0.93
CA PRO A 353 -18.77 -10.24 -2.16
C PRO A 353 -17.97 -9.74 -3.37
N ALA A 354 -17.12 -8.72 -3.20
CA ALA A 354 -16.37 -8.16 -4.32
C ALA A 354 -15.39 -9.15 -4.97
N VAL A 355 -14.88 -10.13 -4.21
CA VAL A 355 -14.03 -11.21 -4.77
C VAL A 355 -14.87 -12.18 -5.59
N ALA A 356 -16.06 -12.53 -5.11
CA ALA A 356 -16.98 -13.38 -5.85
C ALA A 356 -17.44 -12.74 -7.16
N GLU A 357 -17.84 -11.47 -7.11
CA GLU A 357 -18.28 -10.68 -8.27
C GLU A 357 -17.19 -10.55 -9.33
N ALA A 358 -15.92 -10.31 -8.92
CA ALA A 358 -14.80 -10.16 -9.84
C ALA A 358 -14.60 -11.37 -10.77
N PHE A 359 -15.01 -12.57 -10.32
CA PHE A 359 -14.78 -13.82 -11.06
C PHE A 359 -16.06 -14.57 -11.42
N GLY A 360 -17.23 -14.04 -11.06
CA GLY A 360 -18.51 -14.73 -11.26
C GLY A 360 -18.62 -16.03 -10.46
N LEU A 361 -18.04 -16.06 -9.24
CA LEU A 361 -18.07 -17.20 -8.34
C LEU A 361 -19.15 -17.03 -7.25
N PRO A 362 -19.64 -18.11 -6.63
CA PRO A 362 -20.59 -18.00 -5.53
C PRO A 362 -19.97 -17.31 -4.32
N CYS A 363 -20.75 -16.47 -3.65
CA CYS A 363 -20.43 -15.86 -2.35
C CYS A 363 -21.28 -16.54 -1.28
N GLU A 364 -20.65 -16.96 -0.20
CA GLU A 364 -21.36 -17.60 0.92
C GLU A 364 -21.29 -16.72 2.18
N THR A 365 -22.23 -16.94 3.10
CA THR A 365 -22.23 -16.34 4.45
C THR A 365 -21.86 -17.39 5.48
N ILE A 366 -21.13 -17.01 6.50
CA ILE A 366 -20.72 -17.88 7.63
C ILE A 366 -21.27 -17.38 8.94
#